data_4d08d0df75a79cbb5fd3a81f60cf6174
#
_entry.id   4d08d0df75a79cbb5fd3a81f60cf6174
#
_cell.length_a   1.000
_cell.length_b   1.000
_cell.length_c   1.000
_cell.angle_alpha   90.00
_cell.angle_beta   90.00
_cell.angle_gamma   90.00
#
_symmetry.space_group_name_H-M   'P 1'
#
loop_
_entity.id
_entity.type
_entity.pdbx_description
1 polymer ?
#
loop_
_entity_poly.entity_id
_entity_poly.type
_entity_poly.pdbx_seq_one_letter_code
_entity_poly.pdbx_strand_id
1 'polypeptide(L)'
;MSATITRKNPNALREVIERIGRAAQKEIAVGFPKGKAQAYPDGTSVIDVAAWNVYGTKSIPERNFMALARRGIVKNCDPLLKELAKLEEGRGAEALRNAIGEVGKSAIQDAITDLNDPPNAPSTIKAKGSSNPLIDIGHMLNSVTYDVRDRSAT
;
A
#
# COMPACT_ATOMS: atom_id res chain seq x y z
N MET A 1 21.86 11.22 -51.21
CA MET A 1 21.98 10.02 -50.36
C MET A 1 20.70 9.82 -49.61
N SER A 2 19.91 8.80 -49.96
CA SER A 2 18.66 8.49 -49.25
C SER A 2 18.95 7.59 -48.05
N ALA A 3 18.68 8.07 -46.86
CA ALA A 3 18.77 7.26 -45.64
C ALA A 3 17.57 6.33 -45.55
N THR A 4 17.77 5.03 -45.75
CA THR A 4 16.73 4.02 -45.56
C THR A 4 16.62 3.70 -44.07
N ILE A 5 15.56 4.17 -43.41
CA ILE A 5 15.25 3.82 -42.02
C ILE A 5 14.65 2.41 -42.03
N THR A 6 15.48 1.41 -41.78
CA THR A 6 15.01 0.02 -41.61
C THR A 6 14.44 -0.13 -40.18
N ARG A 7 13.12 -0.21 -40.03
CA ARG A 7 12.49 -0.57 -38.75
C ARG A 7 12.85 -2.02 -38.41
N LYS A 8 13.69 -2.20 -37.40
CA LYS A 8 14.14 -3.54 -36.93
C LYS A 8 13.01 -4.45 -36.44
N ASN A 9 11.92 -3.88 -35.94
CA ASN A 9 10.72 -4.62 -35.52
C ASN A 9 9.47 -3.78 -35.81
N PRO A 10 8.68 -4.10 -36.84
CA PRO A 10 7.45 -3.36 -37.15
C PRO A 10 6.36 -3.51 -36.08
N ASN A 11 6.43 -4.53 -35.22
CA ASN A 11 5.47 -4.79 -34.16
C ASN A 11 5.90 -4.25 -32.79
N ALA A 12 7.10 -3.69 -32.67
CA ALA A 12 7.64 -3.26 -31.37
C ALA A 12 6.70 -2.34 -30.57
N LEU A 13 6.04 -1.40 -31.25
CA LEU A 13 5.10 -0.49 -30.60
C LEU A 13 3.85 -1.25 -30.09
N ARG A 14 3.33 -2.18 -30.90
CA ARG A 14 2.18 -3.00 -30.51
C ARG A 14 2.52 -3.90 -29.32
N GLU A 15 3.67 -4.56 -29.32
CA GLU A 15 4.17 -5.38 -28.21
C GLU A 15 4.30 -4.57 -26.92
N VAL A 16 4.80 -3.32 -27.00
CA VAL A 16 4.90 -2.40 -25.86
C VAL A 16 3.51 -2.02 -25.35
N ILE A 17 2.58 -1.68 -26.24
CA ILE A 17 1.20 -1.31 -25.85
C ILE A 17 0.49 -2.51 -25.18
N GLU A 18 0.61 -3.70 -25.75
CA GLU A 18 0.01 -4.90 -25.16
C GLU A 18 0.64 -5.26 -23.81
N ARG A 19 1.94 -5.09 -23.65
CA ARG A 19 2.65 -5.30 -22.37
C ARG A 19 2.19 -4.32 -21.31
N ILE A 20 2.10 -3.02 -21.65
CA ILE A 20 1.57 -1.99 -20.75
C ILE A 20 0.12 -2.30 -20.40
N GLY A 21 -0.70 -2.71 -21.36
CA GLY A 21 -2.09 -3.10 -21.16
C GLY A 21 -2.22 -4.26 -20.17
N ARG A 22 -1.41 -5.30 -20.31
CA ARG A 22 -1.39 -6.44 -19.36
C ARG A 22 -0.91 -6.04 -17.98
N ALA A 23 0.15 -5.24 -17.88
CA ALA A 23 0.65 -4.75 -16.59
C ALA A 23 -0.37 -3.88 -15.87
N ALA A 24 -1.18 -3.12 -16.62
CA ALA A 24 -2.23 -2.24 -16.08
C ALA A 24 -3.50 -2.99 -15.63
N GLN A 25 -3.63 -4.29 -15.95
CA GLN A 25 -4.78 -5.11 -15.53
C GLN A 25 -4.67 -5.57 -14.07
N LYS A 26 -3.48 -5.50 -13.48
CA LYS A 26 -3.26 -5.85 -12.07
C LYS A 26 -3.06 -4.59 -11.23
N GLU A 27 -3.63 -4.61 -10.02
CA GLU A 27 -3.39 -3.61 -9.00
C GLU A 27 -2.85 -4.24 -7.72
N ILE A 28 -2.07 -3.47 -6.99
CA ILE A 28 -1.54 -3.86 -5.67
C ILE A 28 -2.21 -2.95 -4.66
N ALA A 29 -3.19 -3.48 -3.94
CA ALA A 29 -3.85 -2.77 -2.85
C ALA A 29 -3.08 -3.03 -1.55
N VAL A 30 -2.62 -1.97 -0.87
CA VAL A 30 -1.85 -2.07 0.37
C VAL A 30 -2.58 -1.33 1.48
N GLY A 31 -2.64 -1.92 2.66
CA GLY A 31 -3.29 -1.36 3.84
C GLY A 31 -4.21 -2.36 4.51
N PHE A 32 -5.52 -2.09 4.48
CA PHE A 32 -6.56 -2.94 5.05
C PHE A 32 -7.54 -3.43 3.97
N PRO A 33 -7.13 -4.30 3.04
CA PRO A 33 -7.99 -4.75 1.97
C PRO A 33 -9.23 -5.45 2.52
N LYS A 34 -10.39 -5.13 1.95
CA LYS A 34 -11.67 -5.73 2.35
C LYS A 34 -11.61 -7.26 2.31
N GLY A 35 -12.04 -7.91 3.38
CA GLY A 35 -12.05 -9.37 3.50
C GLY A 35 -10.73 -9.98 3.98
N LYS A 36 -9.64 -9.20 4.12
CA LYS A 36 -8.35 -9.66 4.68
C LYS A 36 -8.05 -9.10 6.07
N ALA A 37 -8.57 -7.91 6.38
CA ALA A 37 -8.40 -7.30 7.69
C ALA A 37 -9.36 -7.96 8.71
N GLN A 38 -8.81 -8.42 9.84
CA GLN A 38 -9.59 -9.03 10.93
C GLN A 38 -10.26 -7.94 11.77
N ALA A 39 -11.47 -8.22 12.28
CA ALA A 39 -12.13 -7.35 13.24
C ALA A 39 -11.44 -7.44 14.62
N TYR A 40 -11.60 -6.41 15.45
CA TYR A 40 -11.24 -6.45 16.85
C TYR A 40 -12.08 -7.49 17.60
N PRO A 41 -11.66 -7.94 18.80
CA PRO A 41 -12.41 -8.93 19.58
C PRO A 41 -13.86 -8.50 19.95
N ASP A 42 -14.11 -7.20 20.00
CA ASP A 42 -15.43 -6.60 20.24
C ASP A 42 -16.29 -6.49 18.97
N GLY A 43 -15.78 -6.96 17.83
CA GLY A 43 -16.44 -6.87 16.52
C GLY A 43 -16.19 -5.57 15.77
N THR A 44 -15.46 -4.60 16.34
CA THR A 44 -15.13 -3.34 15.67
C THR A 44 -14.27 -3.61 14.45
N SER A 45 -14.60 -3.00 13.32
CA SER A 45 -13.82 -3.13 12.08
C SER A 45 -12.48 -2.42 12.20
N VAL A 46 -11.38 -3.11 11.84
CA VAL A 46 -10.05 -2.47 11.74
C VAL A 46 -10.04 -1.33 10.74
N ILE A 47 -10.83 -1.44 9.66
CA ILE A 47 -10.95 -0.40 8.64
C ILE A 47 -11.56 0.87 9.24
N ASP A 48 -12.58 0.73 10.08
CA ASP A 48 -13.23 1.87 10.74
C ASP A 48 -12.28 2.55 11.73
N VAL A 49 -11.57 1.75 12.54
CA VAL A 49 -10.56 2.28 13.48
C VAL A 49 -9.45 3.01 12.73
N ALA A 50 -8.97 2.46 11.62
CA ALA A 50 -7.98 3.12 10.78
C ALA A 50 -8.52 4.44 10.21
N ALA A 51 -9.76 4.45 9.71
CA ALA A 51 -10.41 5.66 9.19
C ALA A 51 -10.60 6.72 10.27
N TRP A 52 -11.04 6.35 11.48
CA TRP A 52 -11.17 7.28 12.61
C TRP A 52 -9.83 7.94 12.99
N ASN A 53 -8.74 7.22 12.90
CA ASN A 53 -7.41 7.79 13.14
C ASN A 53 -6.94 8.66 11.97
N VAL A 54 -7.17 8.25 10.72
CA VAL A 54 -6.74 9.01 9.53
C VAL A 54 -7.46 10.35 9.42
N TYR A 55 -8.77 10.36 9.66
CA TYR A 55 -9.62 11.55 9.47
C TYR A 55 -9.97 12.27 10.77
N GLY A 56 -9.70 11.67 11.90
CA GLY A 56 -10.16 12.15 13.20
C GLY A 56 -11.66 11.97 13.41
N THR A 57 -12.10 12.19 14.64
CA THR A 57 -13.51 12.25 15.05
C THR A 57 -13.68 13.40 16.06
N LYS A 58 -14.88 13.57 16.64
CA LYS A 58 -15.08 14.55 17.71
C LYS A 58 -14.19 14.30 18.95
N SER A 59 -13.79 13.05 19.19
CA SER A 59 -13.02 12.63 20.37
C SER A 59 -11.63 12.08 20.04
N ILE A 60 -11.38 11.73 18.78
CA ILE A 60 -10.08 11.20 18.33
C ILE A 60 -9.45 12.24 17.43
N PRO A 61 -8.26 12.80 17.77
CA PRO A 61 -7.55 13.72 16.90
C PRO A 61 -7.08 13.01 15.62
N GLU A 62 -7.01 13.78 14.53
CA GLU A 62 -6.49 13.28 13.25
C GLU A 62 -5.02 12.83 13.42
N ARG A 63 -4.73 11.62 12.93
CA ARG A 63 -3.40 10.99 12.91
C ARG A 63 -3.23 10.28 11.57
N ASN A 64 -2.92 11.07 10.54
CA ASN A 64 -2.90 10.59 9.17
C ASN A 64 -1.63 9.79 8.83
N PHE A 65 -1.50 8.61 9.42
CA PHE A 65 -0.40 7.68 9.15
C PHE A 65 -0.36 7.22 7.68
N MET A 66 -1.49 7.21 6.98
CA MET A 66 -1.53 6.86 5.56
C MET A 66 -0.82 7.90 4.69
N ALA A 67 -0.96 9.19 5.01
CA ALA A 67 -0.23 10.26 4.33
C ALA A 67 1.28 10.18 4.61
N LEU A 68 1.67 9.79 5.83
CA LEU A 68 3.07 9.55 6.20
C LEU A 68 3.64 8.35 5.42
N ALA A 69 2.94 7.22 5.42
CA ALA A 69 3.33 6.01 4.71
C ALA A 69 3.47 6.22 3.20
N ARG A 70 2.60 7.05 2.59
CA ARG A 70 2.62 7.33 1.15
C ARG A 70 3.98 7.80 0.66
N ARG A 71 4.69 8.61 1.44
CA ARG A 71 6.03 9.10 1.07
C ARG A 71 7.03 7.95 0.97
N GLY A 72 7.02 7.04 1.95
CA GLY A 72 7.86 5.84 1.96
C GLY A 72 7.50 4.89 0.81
N ILE A 73 6.21 4.67 0.57
CA ILE A 73 5.72 3.82 -0.54
C ILE A 73 6.22 4.36 -1.87
N VAL A 74 5.99 5.63 -2.18
CA VAL A 74 6.42 6.23 -3.46
C VAL A 74 7.93 6.10 -3.63
N LYS A 75 8.72 6.46 -2.62
CA LYS A 75 10.18 6.39 -2.67
C LYS A 75 10.70 4.98 -2.91
N ASN A 76 10.16 3.99 -2.21
CA ASN A 76 10.71 2.63 -2.19
C ASN A 76 10.11 1.74 -3.28
N CYS A 77 8.87 1.98 -3.72
CA CYS A 77 8.23 1.19 -4.77
C CYS A 77 8.54 1.69 -6.19
N ASP A 78 8.88 2.97 -6.39
CA ASP A 78 9.14 3.52 -7.73
C ASP A 78 10.21 2.75 -8.53
N PRO A 79 11.37 2.38 -7.96
CA PRO A 79 12.35 1.55 -8.67
C PRO A 79 11.80 0.18 -9.07
N LEU A 80 11.04 -0.46 -8.17
CA LEU A 80 10.47 -1.79 -8.41
C LEU A 80 9.37 -1.74 -9.47
N LEU A 81 8.56 -0.69 -9.48
CA LEU A 81 7.54 -0.46 -10.52
C LEU A 81 8.18 -0.26 -11.91
N LYS A 82 9.32 0.44 -11.98
CA LYS A 82 10.07 0.60 -13.23
C LYS A 82 10.63 -0.74 -13.73
N GLU A 83 11.08 -1.60 -12.85
CA GLU A 83 11.52 -2.95 -13.23
C GLU A 83 10.32 -3.82 -13.64
N LEU A 84 9.21 -3.77 -12.90
CA LEU A 84 7.98 -4.50 -13.25
C LEU A 84 7.49 -4.17 -14.66
N ALA A 85 7.57 -2.90 -15.05
CA ALA A 85 7.17 -2.46 -16.39
C ALA A 85 8.01 -3.06 -17.53
N LYS A 86 9.20 -3.60 -17.23
CA LYS A 86 10.08 -4.26 -18.21
C LYS A 86 9.83 -5.76 -18.34
N LEU A 87 9.16 -6.36 -17.36
CA LEU A 87 8.93 -7.80 -17.33
C LEU A 87 7.72 -8.19 -18.18
N GLU A 88 7.81 -9.39 -18.76
CA GLU A 88 6.65 -10.07 -19.30
C GLU A 88 5.81 -10.69 -18.17
N GLU A 89 4.52 -10.90 -18.43
CA GLU A 89 3.62 -11.54 -17.49
C GLU A 89 4.09 -12.97 -17.19
N GLY A 90 4.15 -13.34 -15.91
CA GLY A 90 4.64 -14.64 -15.46
C GLY A 90 5.18 -14.58 -14.03
N ARG A 91 5.87 -15.64 -13.60
CA ARG A 91 6.38 -15.76 -12.22
C ARG A 91 7.26 -14.59 -11.78
N GLY A 92 8.08 -14.03 -12.67
CA GLY A 92 8.94 -12.88 -12.35
C GLY A 92 8.13 -11.62 -12.03
N ALA A 93 7.12 -11.31 -12.84
CA ALA A 93 6.24 -10.18 -12.61
C ALA A 93 5.39 -10.36 -11.35
N GLU A 94 4.92 -11.58 -11.08
CA GLU A 94 4.16 -11.91 -9.87
C GLU A 94 5.03 -11.75 -8.61
N ALA A 95 6.25 -12.30 -8.62
CA ALA A 95 7.19 -12.16 -7.51
C ALA A 95 7.51 -10.68 -7.23
N LEU A 96 7.67 -9.86 -8.27
CA LEU A 96 7.95 -8.44 -8.10
C LEU A 96 6.75 -7.66 -7.58
N ARG A 97 5.52 -8.00 -8.00
CA ARG A 97 4.28 -7.42 -7.42
C ARG A 97 4.16 -7.74 -5.92
N ASN A 98 4.46 -8.97 -5.53
CA ASN A 98 4.47 -9.35 -4.13
C ASN A 98 5.54 -8.58 -3.35
N ALA A 99 6.74 -8.41 -3.90
CA ALA A 99 7.78 -7.60 -3.28
C ALA A 99 7.35 -6.13 -3.10
N ILE A 100 6.70 -5.53 -4.09
CA ILE A 100 6.11 -4.18 -4.01
C ILE A 100 5.04 -4.14 -2.90
N GLY A 101 4.20 -5.17 -2.80
CA GLY A 101 3.18 -5.30 -1.76
C GLY A 101 3.79 -5.33 -0.35
N GLU A 102 4.85 -6.12 -0.15
CA GLU A 102 5.56 -6.19 1.14
C GLU A 102 6.24 -4.86 1.51
N VAL A 103 6.87 -4.19 0.54
CA VAL A 103 7.45 -2.85 0.75
C VAL A 103 6.38 -1.85 1.16
N GLY A 104 5.22 -1.87 0.50
CA GLY A 104 4.11 -1.00 0.83
C GLY A 104 3.52 -1.28 2.22
N LYS A 105 3.37 -2.56 2.58
CA LYS A 105 2.94 -3.01 3.90
C LYS A 105 3.88 -2.51 4.99
N SER A 106 5.20 -2.73 4.82
CA SER A 106 6.22 -2.26 5.77
C SER A 106 6.15 -0.74 5.96
N ALA A 107 6.02 0.04 4.88
CA ALA A 107 5.93 1.49 4.98
C ALA A 107 4.70 1.98 5.77
N ILE A 108 3.57 1.27 5.72
CA ILE A 108 2.39 1.58 6.54
C ILE A 108 2.63 1.19 8.00
N GLN A 109 3.24 0.04 8.25
CA GLN A 109 3.58 -0.42 9.60
C GLN A 109 4.57 0.52 10.29
N ASP A 110 5.59 0.97 9.56
CA ASP A 110 6.55 1.97 10.03
C ASP A 110 5.84 3.28 10.39
N ALA A 111 4.96 3.77 9.51
CA ALA A 111 4.20 4.98 9.76
C ALA A 111 3.27 4.89 10.98
N ILE A 112 2.66 3.72 11.24
CA ILE A 112 1.86 3.46 12.45
C ILE A 112 2.75 3.48 13.70
N THR A 113 3.96 2.93 13.60
CA THR A 113 4.90 2.85 14.71
C THR A 113 5.55 4.19 15.04
N ASP A 114 5.90 4.96 14.01
CA ASP A 114 6.65 6.20 14.15
C ASP A 114 5.77 7.42 14.46
N LEU A 115 4.46 7.36 14.16
CA LEU A 115 3.56 8.49 14.37
C LEU A 115 3.22 8.65 15.85
N ASN A 116 3.72 9.73 16.45
CA ASN A 116 3.55 10.04 17.87
C ASN A 116 2.81 11.37 18.14
N ASP A 117 2.52 12.14 17.09
CA ASP A 117 1.84 13.43 17.17
C ASP A 117 0.54 13.42 16.35
N PRO A 118 -0.58 13.88 16.90
CA PRO A 118 -0.80 14.28 18.30
C PRO A 118 -0.80 13.09 19.26
N PRO A 119 -0.27 13.28 20.50
CA PRO A 119 -0.15 12.21 21.49
C PRO A 119 -1.51 11.78 22.04
N ASN A 120 -1.53 10.64 22.72
CA ASN A 120 -2.69 10.22 23.49
C ASN A 120 -2.90 11.11 24.73
N ALA A 121 -4.16 11.28 25.14
CA ALA A 121 -4.47 11.90 26.44
C ALA A 121 -3.87 11.04 27.59
N PRO A 122 -3.44 11.68 28.72
CA PRO A 122 -2.88 10.94 29.85
C PRO A 122 -3.77 9.81 30.38
N SER A 123 -5.09 9.99 30.37
CA SER A 123 -6.06 8.98 30.74
C SER A 123 -6.02 7.76 29.80
N THR A 124 -5.86 8.00 28.51
CA THR A 124 -5.75 6.95 27.50
C THR A 124 -4.44 6.16 27.67
N ILE A 125 -3.31 6.87 27.90
CA ILE A 125 -2.01 6.23 28.15
C ILE A 125 -2.10 5.30 29.38
N LYS A 126 -2.74 5.80 30.46
CA LYS A 126 -2.93 5.00 31.68
C LYS A 126 -3.79 3.77 31.45
N ALA A 127 -4.83 3.88 30.64
CA ALA A 127 -5.73 2.76 30.32
C ALA A 127 -5.06 1.72 29.40
N LYS A 128 -4.30 2.17 28.39
CA LYS A 128 -3.64 1.30 27.39
C LYS A 128 -2.32 0.72 27.89
N GLY A 129 -1.63 1.38 28.81
CA GLY A 129 -0.25 1.04 29.16
C GLY A 129 0.80 1.37 28.09
N SER A 130 0.40 2.07 27.02
CA SER A 130 1.28 2.47 25.91
C SER A 130 1.08 3.94 25.55
N SER A 131 2.19 4.63 25.28
CA SER A 131 2.19 6.03 24.81
C SER A 131 1.94 6.14 23.30
N ASN A 132 2.21 5.09 22.51
CA ASN A 132 2.00 5.15 21.06
C ASN A 132 0.51 5.35 20.73
N PRO A 133 0.15 6.40 19.97
CA PRO A 133 -1.25 6.73 19.73
C PRO A 133 -2.01 5.68 18.93
N LEU A 134 -1.33 4.99 18.01
CA LEU A 134 -1.92 4.06 17.04
C LEU A 134 -1.76 2.58 17.45
N ILE A 135 -0.94 2.31 18.48
CA ILE A 135 -0.69 0.95 18.97
C ILE A 135 -1.34 0.80 20.36
N ASP A 136 -2.30 -0.12 20.45
CA ASP A 136 -2.83 -0.62 21.71
C ASP A 136 -2.31 -2.06 21.90
N ILE A 137 -3.06 -3.05 21.46
CA ILE A 137 -2.65 -4.46 21.45
C ILE A 137 -1.94 -4.86 20.14
N GLY A 138 -1.61 -3.88 19.29
CA GLY A 138 -0.97 -4.11 17.99
C GLY A 138 -1.91 -4.64 16.89
N HIS A 139 -3.23 -4.73 17.16
CA HIS A 139 -4.18 -5.36 16.24
C HIS A 139 -4.22 -4.65 14.88
N MET A 140 -4.33 -3.30 14.88
CA MET A 140 -4.30 -2.52 13.63
C MET A 140 -2.98 -2.69 12.88
N LEU A 141 -1.84 -2.61 13.57
CA LEU A 141 -0.50 -2.79 13.01
C LEU A 141 -0.36 -4.16 12.31
N ASN A 142 -0.79 -5.23 13.00
CA ASN A 142 -0.71 -6.60 12.50
C ASN A 142 -1.73 -6.91 11.40
N SER A 143 -2.79 -6.11 11.28
CA SER A 143 -3.80 -6.24 10.23
C SER A 143 -3.42 -5.57 8.91
N VAL A 144 -2.30 -4.81 8.88
CA VAL A 144 -1.78 -4.25 7.63
C VAL A 144 -1.33 -5.38 6.73
N THR A 145 -1.85 -5.42 5.51
CA THR A 145 -1.52 -6.43 4.52
C THR A 145 -1.61 -5.86 3.10
N TYR A 146 -1.38 -6.70 2.10
CA TYR A 146 -1.58 -6.31 0.71
C TYR A 146 -2.36 -7.37 -0.06
N ASP A 147 -2.87 -6.99 -1.19
CA ASP A 147 -3.59 -7.83 -2.12
C ASP A 147 -3.20 -7.49 -3.57
N VAL A 148 -2.81 -8.52 -4.33
CA VAL A 148 -2.55 -8.41 -5.77
C VAL A 148 -3.75 -8.98 -6.49
N ARG A 149 -4.50 -8.16 -7.18
CA ARG A 149 -5.77 -8.54 -7.80
C ARG A 149 -5.92 -7.95 -9.20
N ASP A 150 -6.85 -8.50 -9.96
CA ASP A 150 -7.25 -7.90 -11.22
C ASP A 150 -7.92 -6.55 -10.97
N ARG A 151 -7.53 -5.55 -11.74
CA ARG A 151 -8.15 -4.24 -11.67
C ARG A 151 -9.59 -4.36 -12.14
N SER A 152 -10.52 -4.02 -11.26
CA SER A 152 -11.93 -3.95 -11.62
C SER A 152 -12.10 -2.93 -12.75
N ALA A 153 -12.75 -3.33 -13.85
CA ALA A 153 -13.21 -2.36 -14.83
C ALA A 153 -14.19 -1.42 -14.13
N THR A 154 -13.82 -0.14 -14.05
CA THR A 154 -14.66 0.93 -13.51
C THR A 154 -15.66 1.34 -14.55
#